data_16788c72d65c0095e32ef9adcab06fed
#
_entry.id   16788c72d65c0095e32ef9adcab06fed
#
_cell.length_a   1.000
_cell.length_b   1.000
_cell.length_c   1.000
_cell.angle_alpha   90.00
_cell.angle_beta   90.00
_cell.angle_gamma   90.00
#
_symmetry.space_group_name_H-M   'P 1'
#
loop_
_entity.id
_entity.type
_entity.pdbx_description
1 polymer ?
#
loop_
_entity_poly.entity_id
_entity_poly.type
_entity_poly.pdbx_seq_one_letter_code
_entity_poly.pdbx_strand_id
1 'polypeptide(L)'
;LLIAPCMPLRGAGELPNILFILADDLGYGDVGCYNPESKIPTPNLDRLAAQGILFTDAHSPSTVCTPTRYSVLTGRMAFRTGMRGVFTGAGGPCMIEKGRLTLGGMLQGRGYETALFGKWHVGMTFFDKQGKAINKNGLEAVRRIDYSRAIPDAPIHRGFDHFFGSVCCPTTDWLYAFIDGDRIPVPPTGIIDRGPLPKHAYSRDNRPGMIAPGYSMEEIDLQFLDKSLAFLDAHAKKKQKAPFFLFHSTQA
;
A
#
# COMPACT_ATOMS: atom_id res chain seq x y z
N LEU A 1 -9.35 -4.19 36.65
CA LEU A 1 -8.02 -4.42 36.04
C LEU A 1 -7.68 -5.90 36.24
N LEU A 2 -8.03 -6.76 35.30
CA LEU A 2 -7.61 -8.16 35.29
C LEU A 2 -6.27 -8.20 34.59
N ILE A 3 -5.18 -8.26 35.36
CA ILE A 3 -3.87 -8.60 34.85
C ILE A 3 -3.89 -10.13 34.70
N ALA A 4 -4.19 -10.61 33.51
CA ALA A 4 -3.87 -11.98 33.16
C ALA A 4 -2.33 -12.12 33.18
N PRO A 5 -1.76 -13.14 33.82
CA PRO A 5 -0.33 -13.36 33.74
C PRO A 5 0.02 -13.59 32.29
N CYS A 6 0.90 -12.71 31.75
CA CYS A 6 1.51 -12.91 30.46
C CYS A 6 2.29 -14.25 30.58
N MET A 7 1.68 -15.34 30.15
CA MET A 7 2.43 -16.58 30.00
C MET A 7 3.57 -16.28 29.05
N PRO A 8 4.83 -16.50 29.43
CA PRO A 8 5.90 -16.44 28.46
C PRO A 8 5.53 -17.43 27.36
N LEU A 9 5.41 -16.97 26.13
CA LEU A 9 5.36 -17.83 24.95
C LEU A 9 6.58 -18.75 25.06
N ARG A 10 6.39 -19.95 25.57
CA ARG A 10 7.39 -20.99 25.61
C ARG A 10 7.60 -21.45 24.17
N GLY A 11 8.74 -21.10 23.67
CA GLY A 11 9.31 -21.64 22.46
C GLY A 11 10.32 -20.63 21.94
N ALA A 12 11.59 -20.97 21.99
CA ALA A 12 12.52 -20.58 20.95
C ALA A 12 12.07 -21.29 19.67
N GLY A 13 10.78 -21.11 19.31
CA GLY A 13 10.18 -21.54 18.06
C GLY A 13 10.52 -20.53 16.99
N GLU A 14 10.61 -20.99 15.79
CA GLU A 14 10.80 -20.17 14.60
C GLU A 14 9.78 -19.01 14.61
N LEU A 15 10.25 -17.80 14.32
CA LEU A 15 9.39 -16.63 14.24
C LEU A 15 8.33 -16.86 13.15
N PRO A 16 7.05 -16.55 13.38
CA PRO A 16 5.99 -16.83 12.42
C PRO A 16 6.12 -15.91 11.20
N ASN A 17 5.75 -16.42 10.04
CA ASN A 17 5.49 -15.56 8.87
C ASN A 17 4.28 -14.68 9.14
N ILE A 18 4.31 -13.44 8.66
CA ILE A 18 3.24 -12.47 8.83
C ILE A 18 2.75 -12.00 7.46
N LEU A 19 1.48 -12.28 7.18
CA LEU A 19 0.76 -11.70 6.05
C LEU A 19 -0.22 -10.65 6.60
N PHE A 20 -0.03 -9.40 6.20
CA PHE A 20 -0.93 -8.30 6.53
C PHE A 20 -1.64 -7.84 5.25
N ILE A 21 -2.97 -7.95 5.20
CA ILE A 21 -3.78 -7.49 4.08
C ILE A 21 -4.54 -6.25 4.51
N LEU A 22 -4.35 -5.16 3.79
CA LEU A 22 -5.11 -3.92 3.98
C LEU A 22 -6.02 -3.70 2.77
N ALA A 23 -7.30 -3.94 2.96
CA ALA A 23 -8.32 -3.60 1.97
C ALA A 23 -8.59 -2.09 2.01
N ASP A 24 -8.76 -1.49 0.83
CA ASP A 24 -9.10 -0.07 0.69
C ASP A 24 -10.62 0.05 0.50
N ASP A 25 -11.24 0.92 1.28
CA ASP A 25 -12.68 1.22 1.27
C ASP A 25 -13.62 0.01 1.48
N LEU A 26 -13.13 -1.09 2.06
CA LEU A 26 -13.96 -2.22 2.45
C LEU A 26 -14.67 -1.92 3.78
N GLY A 27 -15.98 -1.85 3.75
CA GLY A 27 -16.80 -1.58 4.92
C GLY A 27 -17.02 -2.82 5.81
N TYR A 28 -17.33 -2.58 7.09
CA TYR A 28 -17.66 -3.64 8.04
C TYR A 28 -18.80 -4.55 7.54
N GLY A 29 -19.83 -3.94 6.94
CA GLY A 29 -20.99 -4.65 6.41
C GLY A 29 -20.76 -5.36 5.07
N ASP A 30 -19.58 -5.23 4.47
CA ASP A 30 -19.27 -5.82 3.17
C ASP A 30 -18.69 -7.24 3.28
N VAL A 31 -18.29 -7.66 4.48
CA VAL A 31 -17.71 -8.98 4.74
C VAL A 31 -18.75 -9.91 5.32
N GLY A 32 -18.91 -11.11 4.72
CA GLY A 32 -19.96 -12.06 5.05
C GLY A 32 -19.99 -12.49 6.53
N CYS A 33 -18.83 -12.72 7.16
CA CYS A 33 -18.75 -13.10 8.56
C CYS A 33 -19.20 -12.00 9.55
N TYR A 34 -19.29 -10.74 9.10
CA TYR A 34 -19.86 -9.63 9.89
C TYR A 34 -21.31 -9.33 9.50
N ASN A 35 -21.67 -9.57 8.25
CA ASN A 35 -23.00 -9.29 7.73
C ASN A 35 -23.45 -10.38 6.76
N PRO A 36 -24.34 -11.28 7.21
CA PRO A 36 -24.85 -12.36 6.35
C PRO A 36 -25.68 -11.87 5.16
N GLU A 37 -26.11 -10.59 5.15
CA GLU A 37 -26.83 -9.97 4.04
C GLU A 37 -25.88 -9.22 3.08
N SER A 38 -24.56 -9.35 3.26
CA SER A 38 -23.57 -8.74 2.35
C SER A 38 -23.82 -9.22 0.92
N LYS A 39 -23.78 -8.27 -0.01
CA LYS A 39 -23.88 -8.56 -1.45
C LYS A 39 -22.54 -8.94 -2.06
N ILE A 40 -21.45 -8.81 -1.31
CA ILE A 40 -20.09 -9.14 -1.72
C ILE A 40 -19.76 -10.54 -1.18
N PRO A 41 -19.54 -11.55 -2.03
CA PRO A 41 -19.17 -12.88 -1.56
C PRO A 41 -17.71 -12.85 -1.03
N THR A 42 -17.54 -13.19 0.25
CA THR A 42 -16.21 -13.21 0.89
C THR A 42 -15.86 -14.58 1.51
N PRO A 43 -16.01 -15.71 0.78
CA PRO A 43 -15.95 -17.04 1.36
C PRO A 43 -14.57 -17.37 1.98
N ASN A 44 -13.50 -16.80 1.47
CA ASN A 44 -12.15 -17.01 2.00
C ASN A 44 -11.92 -16.22 3.29
N LEU A 45 -12.43 -15.00 3.40
CA LEU A 45 -12.38 -14.21 4.63
C LEU A 45 -13.26 -14.84 5.70
N ASP A 46 -14.45 -15.32 5.35
CA ASP A 46 -15.37 -16.00 6.25
C ASP A 46 -14.75 -17.28 6.81
N ARG A 47 -14.06 -18.06 5.97
CA ARG A 47 -13.31 -19.23 6.40
C ARG A 47 -12.15 -18.87 7.34
N LEU A 48 -11.42 -17.79 7.04
CA LEU A 48 -10.33 -17.31 7.89
C LEU A 48 -10.86 -16.86 9.25
N ALA A 49 -11.99 -16.15 9.27
CA ALA A 49 -12.65 -15.75 10.52
C ALA A 49 -13.08 -16.95 11.37
N ALA A 50 -13.62 -18.00 10.74
CA ALA A 50 -14.02 -19.23 11.43
C ALA A 50 -12.83 -20.04 12.01
N GLN A 51 -11.63 -19.87 11.45
CA GLN A 51 -10.41 -20.56 11.87
C GLN A 51 -9.52 -19.71 12.81
N GLY A 52 -9.80 -18.43 12.92
CA GLY A 52 -8.98 -17.46 13.63
C GLY A 52 -9.73 -16.68 14.69
N ILE A 53 -9.44 -15.40 14.75
CA ILE A 53 -10.07 -14.45 15.68
C ILE A 53 -10.83 -13.41 14.87
N LEU A 54 -12.11 -13.24 15.18
CA LEU A 54 -12.98 -12.20 14.64
C LEU A 54 -13.05 -11.03 15.62
N PHE A 55 -12.58 -9.84 15.20
CA PHE A 55 -12.65 -8.63 16.01
C PHE A 55 -13.99 -7.94 15.79
N THR A 56 -14.79 -7.80 16.83
CA THR A 56 -16.12 -7.17 16.79
C THR A 56 -16.09 -5.69 17.13
N ASP A 57 -14.98 -5.17 17.62
CA ASP A 57 -14.78 -3.77 17.99
C ASP A 57 -13.36 -3.34 17.61
N ALA A 58 -13.08 -3.29 16.31
CA ALA A 58 -11.80 -2.80 15.75
C ALA A 58 -12.05 -1.59 14.86
N HIS A 59 -11.27 -0.53 15.07
CA HIS A 59 -11.45 0.75 14.42
C HIS A 59 -10.25 1.11 13.54
N SER A 60 -10.54 1.54 12.31
CA SER A 60 -9.52 2.20 11.49
C SER A 60 -9.13 3.54 12.13
N PRO A 61 -7.84 3.91 12.10
CA PRO A 61 -7.36 5.20 12.62
C PRO A 61 -7.97 6.43 11.93
N SER A 62 -8.49 6.26 10.72
CA SER A 62 -9.15 7.30 9.95
C SER A 62 -10.11 6.68 8.94
N THR A 63 -11.03 7.49 8.42
CA THR A 63 -11.97 7.14 7.34
C THR A 63 -11.39 7.32 5.93
N VAL A 64 -10.13 7.74 5.82
CA VAL A 64 -9.47 7.97 4.53
C VAL A 64 -8.06 7.36 4.49
N CYS A 65 -7.58 7.10 3.28
CA CYS A 65 -6.41 6.26 2.99
C CYS A 65 -5.11 6.75 3.66
N THR A 66 -4.64 7.96 3.35
CA THR A 66 -3.33 8.46 3.80
C THR A 66 -3.16 8.45 5.32
N PRO A 67 -4.10 9.02 6.12
CA PRO A 67 -3.97 9.00 7.58
C PRO A 67 -4.01 7.59 8.17
N THR A 68 -4.85 6.71 7.62
CA THR A 68 -4.91 5.31 8.04
C THR A 68 -3.60 4.59 7.78
N ARG A 69 -3.07 4.70 6.56
CA ARG A 69 -1.82 4.04 6.15
C ARG A 69 -0.62 4.53 6.95
N TYR A 70 -0.53 5.85 7.17
CA TYR A 70 0.50 6.41 8.04
C TYR A 70 0.43 5.81 9.46
N SER A 71 -0.78 5.77 10.04
CA SER A 71 -0.96 5.29 11.41
C SER A 71 -0.66 3.79 11.53
N VAL A 72 -1.09 2.97 10.57
CA VAL A 72 -0.77 1.54 10.52
C VAL A 72 0.73 1.32 10.40
N LEU A 73 1.39 2.04 9.49
CA LEU A 73 2.82 1.87 9.24
C LEU A 73 3.71 2.35 10.38
N THR A 74 3.26 3.34 11.17
CA THR A 74 4.13 4.00 12.17
C THR A 74 3.69 3.82 13.62
N GLY A 75 2.50 3.25 13.86
CA GLY A 75 1.90 3.19 15.19
C GLY A 75 1.55 4.57 15.77
N ARG A 76 1.56 5.63 14.94
CA ARG A 76 1.35 7.02 15.35
C ARG A 76 0.12 7.60 14.64
N MET A 77 -0.77 8.21 15.39
CA MET A 77 -1.95 8.85 14.80
C MET A 77 -1.56 10.00 13.86
N ALA A 78 -2.12 10.00 12.65
CA ALA A 78 -1.76 10.93 11.58
C ALA A 78 -2.04 12.40 11.92
N PHE A 79 -3.03 12.70 12.76
CA PHE A 79 -3.32 14.08 13.18
C PHE A 79 -2.12 14.79 13.86
N ARG A 80 -1.17 14.01 14.41
CA ARG A 80 0.08 14.53 14.98
C ARG A 80 1.03 15.13 13.95
N THR A 81 0.84 14.84 12.67
CA THR A 81 1.63 15.41 11.57
C THR A 81 0.99 16.67 10.99
N GLY A 82 -0.23 17.02 11.42
CA GLY A 82 -1.04 18.08 10.81
C GLY A 82 -1.74 17.68 9.52
N MET A 83 -1.47 16.50 8.97
CA MET A 83 -2.13 15.99 7.76
C MET A 83 -3.58 15.62 8.06
N ARG A 84 -4.51 16.19 7.29
CA ARG A 84 -5.96 15.96 7.42
C ARG A 84 -6.61 15.42 6.16
N GLY A 85 -5.86 15.27 5.08
CA GLY A 85 -6.33 14.82 3.78
C GLY A 85 -5.51 13.67 3.24
N VAL A 86 -5.58 13.50 1.93
CA VAL A 86 -4.85 12.47 1.19
C VAL A 86 -3.87 13.10 0.22
N PHE A 87 -2.79 12.38 -0.07
CA PHE A 87 -1.91 12.74 -1.18
C PHE A 87 -2.58 12.43 -2.51
N THR A 88 -2.21 13.16 -3.55
CA THR A 88 -2.65 12.89 -4.93
C THR A 88 -1.48 13.03 -5.90
N GLY A 89 -1.35 12.08 -6.83
CA GLY A 89 -0.33 12.11 -7.88
C GLY A 89 1.09 12.23 -7.34
N ALA A 90 1.80 13.28 -7.77
CA ALA A 90 3.16 13.58 -7.34
C ALA A 90 3.23 14.37 -6.02
N GLY A 91 2.16 14.38 -5.24
CA GLY A 91 2.11 15.08 -3.95
C GLY A 91 3.03 14.42 -2.93
N GLY A 92 4.17 15.01 -2.71
CA GLY A 92 5.17 14.59 -1.72
C GLY A 92 5.54 15.75 -0.81
N PRO A 93 6.52 15.61 0.07
CA PRO A 93 7.33 14.41 0.34
C PRO A 93 6.57 13.31 1.11
N CYS A 94 7.24 12.16 1.30
CA CYS A 94 6.72 11.12 2.18
C CYS A 94 6.51 11.67 3.59
N MET A 95 5.30 11.49 4.15
CA MET A 95 5.00 12.00 5.49
C MET A 95 5.64 11.16 6.62
N ILE A 96 6.19 9.97 6.29
CA ILE A 96 7.01 9.20 7.22
C ILE A 96 8.41 9.78 7.20
N GLU A 97 8.80 10.45 8.27
CA GLU A 97 10.08 11.12 8.40
C GLU A 97 11.24 10.11 8.28
N LYS A 98 12.37 10.56 7.75
CA LYS A 98 13.59 9.74 7.69
C LYS A 98 13.99 9.29 9.11
N GLY A 99 14.24 8.00 9.26
CA GLY A 99 14.62 7.42 10.56
C GLY A 99 13.45 7.10 11.50
N ARG A 100 12.21 7.40 11.10
CA ARG A 100 11.05 6.95 11.88
C ARG A 100 10.90 5.45 11.75
N LEU A 101 10.79 4.79 12.90
CA LEU A 101 10.49 3.37 12.95
C LEU A 101 9.12 3.10 12.33
N THR A 102 9.09 2.18 11.39
CA THR A 102 7.87 1.67 10.75
C THR A 102 7.64 0.23 11.15
N LEU A 103 6.43 -0.27 10.90
CA LEU A 103 6.11 -1.69 11.09
C LEU A 103 7.08 -2.58 10.29
N GLY A 104 7.33 -2.26 9.01
CA GLY A 104 8.33 -2.94 8.19
C GLY A 104 9.73 -2.88 8.79
N GLY A 105 10.21 -1.67 9.15
CA GLY A 105 11.54 -1.49 9.72
C GLY A 105 11.73 -2.19 11.07
N MET A 106 10.68 -2.26 11.88
CA MET A 106 10.71 -3.01 13.14
C MET A 106 10.90 -4.51 12.88
N LEU A 107 10.18 -5.08 11.94
CA LEU A 107 10.25 -6.49 11.59
C LEU A 107 11.56 -6.82 10.85
N GLN A 108 12.01 -5.95 9.95
CA GLN A 108 13.32 -6.07 9.30
C GLN A 108 14.46 -6.11 10.33
N GLY A 109 14.38 -5.25 11.36
CA GLY A 109 15.34 -5.27 12.48
C GLY A 109 15.26 -6.54 13.36
N ARG A 110 14.21 -7.36 13.19
CA ARG A 110 14.05 -8.68 13.82
C ARG A 110 14.39 -9.84 12.89
N GLY A 111 14.97 -9.56 11.73
CA GLY A 111 15.41 -10.56 10.77
C GLY A 111 14.32 -11.05 9.80
N TYR A 112 13.20 -10.35 9.70
CA TYR A 112 12.19 -10.64 8.68
C TYR A 112 12.65 -10.16 7.31
N GLU A 113 12.35 -10.93 6.27
CA GLU A 113 12.33 -10.44 4.90
C GLU A 113 11.01 -9.69 4.69
N THR A 114 11.08 -8.42 4.33
CA THR A 114 9.91 -7.52 4.33
C THR A 114 9.52 -7.12 2.91
N ALA A 115 8.24 -7.25 2.59
CA ALA A 115 7.71 -6.86 1.28
C ALA A 115 6.42 -6.03 1.43
N LEU A 116 6.26 -5.03 0.58
CA LEU A 116 5.01 -4.31 0.40
C LEU A 116 4.61 -4.32 -1.06
N PHE A 117 3.44 -4.87 -1.37
CA PHE A 117 2.88 -4.85 -2.71
C PHE A 117 1.52 -4.18 -2.70
N GLY A 118 1.36 -3.16 -3.55
CA GLY A 118 0.12 -2.42 -3.67
C GLY A 118 0.22 -0.91 -3.43
N LYS A 119 -0.88 -0.33 -3.00
CA LYS A 119 -1.05 1.10 -2.79
C LYS A 119 -0.27 1.60 -1.58
N TRP A 120 0.66 2.56 -1.80
CA TRP A 120 1.44 3.20 -0.74
C TRP A 120 0.68 4.33 -0.04
N HIS A 121 0.40 5.37 -0.74
CA HIS A 121 -0.45 6.52 -0.40
C HIS A 121 -0.08 7.32 0.86
N VAL A 122 1.20 7.39 1.20
CA VAL A 122 1.71 8.28 2.27
C VAL A 122 2.75 9.27 1.77
N GLY A 123 2.72 9.56 0.46
CA GLY A 123 3.61 10.48 -0.23
C GLY A 123 4.92 9.85 -0.69
N MET A 124 5.48 10.42 -1.73
CA MET A 124 6.82 10.15 -2.29
C MET A 124 7.37 11.42 -2.90
N THR A 125 8.69 11.59 -2.84
CA THR A 125 9.37 12.75 -3.41
C THR A 125 9.78 12.49 -4.84
N PHE A 126 9.21 13.23 -5.77
CA PHE A 126 9.62 13.27 -7.17
C PHE A 126 10.38 14.54 -7.46
N PHE A 127 11.27 14.47 -8.44
CA PHE A 127 12.09 15.59 -8.88
C PHE A 127 11.83 15.91 -10.35
N ASP A 128 11.99 17.16 -10.72
CA ASP A 128 12.06 17.57 -12.12
C ASP A 128 13.47 17.34 -12.71
N LYS A 129 13.64 17.61 -14.02
CA LYS A 129 14.91 17.45 -14.72
C LYS A 129 16.03 18.34 -14.17
N GLN A 130 15.69 19.42 -13.48
CA GLN A 130 16.63 20.31 -12.80
C GLN A 130 16.98 19.85 -11.38
N GLY A 131 16.36 18.75 -10.91
CA GLY A 131 16.58 18.20 -9.57
C GLY A 131 15.78 18.94 -8.48
N LYS A 132 14.81 19.75 -8.83
CA LYS A 132 13.93 20.42 -7.89
C LYS A 132 12.77 19.50 -7.51
N ALA A 133 12.50 19.37 -6.22
CA ALA A 133 11.38 18.58 -5.73
C ALA A 133 10.03 19.14 -6.20
N ILE A 134 9.15 18.24 -6.60
CA ILE A 134 7.78 18.54 -7.03
C ILE A 134 6.85 18.33 -5.84
N ASN A 135 6.32 19.45 -5.32
CA ASN A 135 5.41 19.46 -4.16
C ASN A 135 3.99 19.93 -4.56
N LYS A 136 3.59 19.66 -5.78
CA LYS A 136 2.29 20.05 -6.33
C LYS A 136 1.58 18.85 -6.94
N ASN A 137 0.28 18.90 -6.94
CA ASN A 137 -0.60 17.92 -7.58
C ASN A 137 -1.01 18.39 -8.98
N GLY A 138 -1.61 17.48 -9.73
CA GLY A 138 -2.19 17.78 -11.03
C GLY A 138 -1.34 17.31 -12.20
N LEU A 139 -1.94 17.35 -13.39
CA LEU A 139 -1.33 16.87 -14.62
C LEU A 139 -0.01 17.59 -14.94
N GLU A 140 0.06 18.89 -14.74
CA GLU A 140 1.28 19.67 -14.99
C GLU A 140 2.43 19.29 -14.03
N ALA A 141 2.12 18.88 -12.80
CA ALA A 141 3.11 18.42 -11.87
C ALA A 141 3.72 17.07 -12.31
N VAL A 142 2.87 16.11 -12.68
CA VAL A 142 3.34 14.79 -13.12
C VAL A 142 4.07 14.85 -14.47
N ARG A 143 3.71 15.77 -15.38
CA ARG A 143 4.44 16.01 -16.64
C ARG A 143 5.88 16.49 -16.44
N ARG A 144 6.15 17.13 -15.30
CA ARG A 144 7.48 17.67 -15.00
C ARG A 144 8.41 16.67 -14.34
N ILE A 145 7.91 15.50 -13.89
CA ILE A 145 8.73 14.49 -13.25
C ILE A 145 9.82 14.00 -14.19
N ASP A 146 11.04 13.92 -13.65
CA ASP A 146 12.14 13.16 -14.26
C ASP A 146 12.01 11.69 -13.82
N TYR A 147 11.35 10.91 -14.64
CA TYR A 147 11.08 9.49 -14.38
C TYR A 147 12.32 8.60 -14.40
N SER A 148 13.48 9.13 -14.78
CA SER A 148 14.75 8.39 -14.72
C SER A 148 15.38 8.38 -13.33
N ARG A 149 14.91 9.24 -12.42
CA ARG A 149 15.45 9.39 -11.07
C ARG A 149 14.87 8.36 -10.10
N ALA A 150 15.72 7.97 -9.14
CA ALA A 150 15.26 7.22 -7.98
C ALA A 150 14.37 8.08 -7.06
N ILE A 151 13.42 7.43 -6.41
CA ILE A 151 12.51 8.02 -5.42
C ILE A 151 13.15 7.84 -4.03
N PRO A 152 13.68 8.90 -3.40
CA PRO A 152 14.54 8.78 -2.22
C PRO A 152 13.82 8.36 -0.94
N ASP A 153 12.51 8.36 -0.96
CA ASP A 153 11.65 8.04 0.17
C ASP A 153 10.57 7.01 -0.17
N ALA A 154 10.84 6.17 -1.19
CA ALA A 154 10.04 5.01 -1.52
C ALA A 154 9.99 4.00 -0.34
N PRO A 155 9.04 3.05 -0.33
CA PRO A 155 8.90 2.07 0.74
C PRO A 155 10.17 1.29 1.08
N ILE A 156 11.04 1.03 0.11
CA ILE A 156 12.33 0.36 0.36
C ILE A 156 13.27 1.19 1.23
N HIS A 157 13.05 2.51 1.33
CA HIS A 157 13.78 3.40 2.24
C HIS A 157 13.01 3.63 3.56
N ARG A 158 11.94 2.86 3.79
CA ARG A 158 11.05 2.94 4.95
C ARG A 158 10.81 1.57 5.62
N GLY A 159 11.78 0.63 5.44
CA GLY A 159 11.79 -0.64 6.14
C GLY A 159 11.16 -1.81 5.37
N PHE A 160 11.09 -1.72 4.05
CA PHE A 160 10.73 -2.85 3.19
C PHE A 160 11.90 -3.21 2.29
N ASP A 161 12.21 -4.51 2.17
CA ASP A 161 13.24 -5.02 1.26
C ASP A 161 12.74 -5.02 -0.19
N HIS A 162 11.42 -5.23 -0.35
CA HIS A 162 10.76 -5.31 -1.65
C HIS A 162 9.55 -4.38 -1.69
N PHE A 163 9.39 -3.69 -2.81
CA PHE A 163 8.20 -2.89 -3.08
C PHE A 163 7.82 -2.98 -4.56
N PHE A 164 6.54 -3.18 -4.82
CA PHE A 164 5.91 -2.93 -6.12
C PHE A 164 4.52 -2.36 -5.89
N GLY A 165 4.21 -1.22 -6.51
CA GLY A 165 2.90 -0.63 -6.28
C GLY A 165 2.71 0.75 -6.90
N SER A 166 1.74 1.47 -6.35
CA SER A 166 1.38 2.83 -6.76
C SER A 166 1.73 3.86 -5.68
N VAL A 167 1.99 5.08 -6.12
CA VAL A 167 2.27 6.21 -5.20
C VAL A 167 1.04 6.62 -4.40
N CYS A 168 -0.11 6.68 -5.06
CA CYS A 168 -1.42 7.10 -4.53
C CYS A 168 -2.52 6.15 -4.98
N CYS A 169 -3.74 6.64 -5.19
CA CYS A 169 -4.84 5.86 -5.77
C CYS A 169 -4.55 5.58 -7.24
N PRO A 170 -4.33 4.34 -7.64
CA PRO A 170 -3.85 4.02 -8.97
C PRO A 170 -4.91 4.14 -10.07
N THR A 171 -6.17 4.39 -9.71
CA THR A 171 -7.27 4.59 -10.66
C THR A 171 -7.75 6.03 -10.75
N THR A 172 -7.45 6.87 -9.76
CA THR A 172 -8.04 8.22 -9.67
C THR A 172 -7.02 9.35 -9.68
N ASP A 173 -5.74 9.05 -9.47
CA ASP A 173 -4.71 10.06 -9.36
C ASP A 173 -3.98 10.32 -10.69
N TRP A 174 -3.24 11.41 -10.74
CA TRP A 174 -2.62 11.98 -11.94
C TRP A 174 -1.48 11.14 -12.55
N LEU A 175 -0.95 10.15 -11.80
CA LEU A 175 0.18 9.31 -12.19
C LEU A 175 -0.24 7.84 -12.24
N TYR A 176 -0.43 7.35 -13.46
CA TYR A 176 -0.82 5.97 -13.77
C TYR A 176 0.41 5.18 -14.22
N ALA A 177 1.24 4.83 -13.27
CA ALA A 177 2.44 4.03 -13.47
C ALA A 177 2.79 3.25 -12.20
N PHE A 178 3.36 2.06 -12.36
CA PHE A 178 3.87 1.28 -11.24
C PHE A 178 5.29 1.71 -10.86
N ILE A 179 5.57 1.56 -9.58
CA ILE A 179 6.88 1.73 -9.00
C ILE A 179 7.38 0.36 -8.59
N ASP A 180 8.63 0.02 -8.94
CA ASP A 180 9.32 -1.18 -8.52
C ASP A 180 10.58 -0.76 -7.76
N GLY A 181 10.67 -1.15 -6.49
CA GLY A 181 11.66 -0.62 -5.57
C GLY A 181 11.53 0.90 -5.35
N ASP A 182 12.45 1.65 -5.90
CA ASP A 182 12.47 3.12 -5.88
C ASP A 182 12.42 3.75 -7.29
N ARG A 183 11.96 2.99 -8.31
CA ARG A 183 11.97 3.43 -9.69
C ARG A 183 10.64 3.19 -10.38
N ILE A 184 10.42 3.92 -11.46
CA ILE A 184 9.32 3.70 -12.39
C ILE A 184 9.89 3.00 -13.62
N PRO A 185 9.79 1.65 -13.70
CA PRO A 185 10.44 0.88 -14.76
C PRO A 185 9.87 1.15 -16.16
N VAL A 186 8.59 1.49 -16.22
CA VAL A 186 7.91 1.88 -17.45
C VAL A 186 7.39 3.31 -17.27
N PRO A 187 8.15 4.32 -17.70
CA PRO A 187 7.74 5.72 -17.57
C PRO A 187 6.45 6.00 -18.33
N PRO A 188 5.56 6.84 -17.79
CA PRO A 188 4.36 7.23 -18.49
C PRO A 188 4.69 8.12 -19.69
N THR A 189 4.15 7.78 -20.86
CA THR A 189 4.33 8.51 -22.11
C THR A 189 3.03 8.99 -22.71
N GLY A 190 1.92 8.38 -22.32
CA GLY A 190 0.57 8.75 -22.73
C GLY A 190 -0.10 9.70 -21.76
N ILE A 191 -1.20 10.28 -22.21
CA ILE A 191 -2.12 11.04 -21.36
C ILE A 191 -3.44 10.29 -21.40
N ILE A 192 -4.00 10.04 -20.22
CA ILE A 192 -5.36 9.57 -20.09
C ILE A 192 -6.28 10.77 -19.89
N ASP A 193 -7.33 10.83 -20.70
CA ASP A 193 -8.41 11.79 -20.55
C ASP A 193 -9.68 11.05 -20.13
N ARG A 194 -10.59 11.75 -19.47
CA ARG A 194 -11.89 11.21 -19.03
C ARG A 194 -12.79 10.74 -20.17
N GLY A 195 -12.62 11.31 -21.38
CA GLY A 195 -13.49 11.07 -22.53
C GLY A 195 -13.58 9.60 -22.95
N PRO A 196 -12.46 8.89 -23.09
CA PRO A 196 -12.46 7.50 -23.56
C PRO A 196 -12.64 6.46 -22.43
N LEU A 197 -12.63 6.84 -21.16
CA LEU A 197 -12.83 5.89 -20.07
C LEU A 197 -14.26 5.35 -20.10
N PRO A 198 -14.46 4.04 -19.85
CA PRO A 198 -15.79 3.49 -19.72
C PRO A 198 -16.61 4.30 -18.74
N LYS A 199 -17.83 4.66 -19.11
CA LYS A 199 -18.77 5.32 -18.21
C LYS A 199 -19.22 4.33 -17.14
N HIS A 200 -18.33 3.96 -16.25
CA HIS A 200 -18.65 3.12 -15.11
C HIS A 200 -19.23 3.98 -14.00
N ALA A 201 -20.24 3.48 -13.29
CA ALA A 201 -20.88 4.21 -12.20
C ALA A 201 -19.87 4.66 -11.12
N TYR A 202 -18.78 3.91 -10.96
CA TYR A 202 -17.73 4.10 -9.95
C TYR A 202 -16.45 4.75 -10.48
N SER A 203 -16.32 5.00 -11.79
CA SER A 203 -15.13 5.63 -12.38
C SER A 203 -15.26 7.14 -12.61
N ARG A 204 -16.19 7.79 -11.92
CA ARG A 204 -16.46 9.24 -12.09
C ARG A 204 -15.32 10.14 -11.63
N ASP A 205 -14.45 9.62 -10.76
CA ASP A 205 -13.39 10.38 -10.10
C ASP A 205 -12.01 10.22 -10.73
N ASN A 206 -11.90 9.44 -11.82
CA ASN A 206 -10.64 9.34 -12.55
C ASN A 206 -10.19 10.72 -13.03
N ARG A 207 -8.96 11.08 -12.70
CA ARG A 207 -8.38 12.36 -13.10
C ARG A 207 -7.59 12.18 -14.39
N PRO A 208 -7.58 13.19 -15.29
CA PRO A 208 -6.62 13.23 -16.39
C PRO A 208 -5.20 13.08 -15.84
N GLY A 209 -4.36 12.25 -16.46
CA GLY A 209 -3.02 12.00 -15.93
C GLY A 209 -2.08 11.45 -16.97
N MET A 210 -0.83 11.30 -16.55
CA MET A 210 0.18 10.59 -17.33
C MET A 210 0.04 9.10 -17.12
N ILE A 211 -0.03 8.33 -18.22
CA ILE A 211 -0.22 6.87 -18.18
C ILE A 211 0.95 6.15 -18.86
N ALA A 212 1.44 5.11 -18.18
CA ALA A 212 2.46 4.22 -18.71
C ALA A 212 1.88 3.27 -19.77
N PRO A 213 2.66 2.91 -20.81
CA PRO A 213 2.24 1.87 -21.75
C PRO A 213 1.90 0.57 -21.04
N GLY A 214 0.78 -0.03 -21.40
CA GLY A 214 0.32 -1.30 -20.82
C GLY A 214 -0.27 -1.20 -19.40
N TYR A 215 -0.46 0.00 -18.86
CA TYR A 215 -1.15 0.16 -17.58
C TYR A 215 -2.66 -0.02 -17.78
N SER A 216 -3.24 -1.06 -17.17
CA SER A 216 -4.67 -1.33 -17.14
C SER A 216 -5.22 -1.06 -15.74
N MET A 217 -6.27 -0.24 -15.66
CA MET A 217 -6.90 0.10 -14.38
C MET A 217 -7.70 -1.06 -13.78
N GLU A 218 -8.21 -1.93 -14.65
CA GLU A 218 -8.99 -3.11 -14.24
C GLU A 218 -8.11 -4.23 -13.67
N GLU A 219 -6.82 -4.23 -14.00
CA GLU A 219 -5.89 -5.32 -13.63
C GLU A 219 -4.93 -4.97 -12.49
N ILE A 220 -5.09 -3.82 -11.86
CA ILE A 220 -4.15 -3.30 -10.86
C ILE A 220 -3.98 -4.27 -9.69
N ASP A 221 -5.07 -4.73 -9.10
CA ASP A 221 -5.01 -5.66 -7.95
C ASP A 221 -4.51 -7.05 -8.36
N LEU A 222 -4.73 -7.47 -9.60
CA LEU A 222 -4.13 -8.69 -10.15
C LEU A 222 -2.61 -8.54 -10.24
N GLN A 223 -2.10 -7.39 -10.68
CA GLN A 223 -0.66 -7.11 -10.70
C GLN A 223 -0.05 -7.14 -9.28
N PHE A 224 -0.73 -6.58 -8.30
CA PHE A 224 -0.29 -6.63 -6.90
C PHE A 224 -0.33 -8.04 -6.33
N LEU A 225 -1.36 -8.82 -6.66
CA LEU A 225 -1.49 -10.21 -6.28
C LEU A 225 -0.36 -11.06 -6.89
N ASP A 226 -0.10 -10.93 -8.18
CA ASP A 226 0.96 -11.65 -8.87
C ASP A 226 2.33 -11.41 -8.24
N LYS A 227 2.65 -10.17 -7.87
CA LYS A 227 3.89 -9.83 -7.15
C LYS A 227 3.93 -10.47 -5.76
N SER A 228 2.81 -10.48 -5.04
CA SER A 228 2.71 -11.14 -3.74
C SER A 228 2.91 -12.65 -3.85
N LEU A 229 2.28 -13.29 -4.81
CA LEU A 229 2.42 -14.73 -5.05
C LEU A 229 3.86 -15.08 -5.49
N ALA A 230 4.44 -14.30 -6.39
CA ALA A 230 5.83 -14.51 -6.82
C ALA A 230 6.82 -14.37 -5.66
N PHE A 231 6.61 -13.42 -4.75
CA PHE A 231 7.40 -13.29 -3.52
C PHE A 231 7.27 -14.53 -2.63
N LEU A 232 6.05 -15.00 -2.39
CA LEU A 232 5.80 -16.18 -1.56
C LEU A 232 6.42 -17.44 -2.18
N ASP A 233 6.31 -17.61 -3.50
CA ASP A 233 6.92 -18.73 -4.23
C ASP A 233 8.45 -18.67 -4.17
N ALA A 234 9.04 -17.49 -4.34
CA ALA A 234 10.49 -17.31 -4.21
C ALA A 234 10.95 -17.61 -2.79
N HIS A 235 10.22 -17.12 -1.78
CA HIS A 235 10.50 -17.39 -0.38
C HIS A 235 10.39 -18.90 -0.07
N ALA A 236 9.36 -19.58 -0.58
CA ALA A 236 9.17 -21.02 -0.36
C ALA A 236 10.33 -21.89 -0.88
N LYS A 237 11.02 -21.44 -1.92
CA LYS A 237 12.16 -22.15 -2.54
C LYS A 237 13.50 -21.94 -1.83
N LYS A 238 13.61 -21.01 -0.87
CA LYS A 238 14.85 -20.75 -0.12
C LYS A 238 15.18 -21.93 0.80
N LYS A 239 16.46 -22.33 0.82
CA LYS A 239 16.94 -23.42 1.71
C LYS A 239 17.00 -22.99 3.17
N GLN A 240 17.44 -21.76 3.44
CA GLN A 240 17.40 -21.12 4.76
C GLN A 240 16.41 -19.97 4.67
N LYS A 241 15.37 -20.02 5.49
CA LYS A 241 14.26 -19.09 5.44
C LYS A 241 14.29 -18.20 6.68
N ALA A 242 14.58 -16.90 6.45
CA ALA A 242 14.12 -15.90 7.41
C ALA A 242 12.59 -15.88 7.41
N PRO A 243 11.92 -15.54 8.52
CA PRO A 243 10.48 -15.30 8.46
C PRO A 243 10.19 -14.13 7.51
N PHE A 244 9.03 -14.12 6.86
CA PHE A 244 8.63 -12.99 6.03
C PHE A 244 7.55 -12.13 6.70
N PHE A 245 7.58 -10.85 6.35
CA PHE A 245 6.47 -9.93 6.53
C PHE A 245 6.03 -9.42 5.16
N LEU A 246 4.86 -9.85 4.73
CA LEU A 246 4.24 -9.40 3.49
C LEU A 246 3.06 -8.46 3.81
N PHE A 247 3.18 -7.19 3.42
CA PHE A 247 2.11 -6.21 3.46
C PHE A 247 1.47 -6.13 2.07
N HIS A 248 0.31 -6.75 1.91
CA HIS A 248 -0.49 -6.68 0.68
C HIS A 248 -1.55 -5.59 0.84
N SER A 249 -1.50 -4.61 -0.03
CA SER A 249 -2.34 -3.42 0.02
C SER A 249 -3.16 -3.30 -1.23
N THR A 250 -4.46 -3.57 -1.13
CA THR A 250 -5.35 -3.51 -2.31
C THR A 250 -5.58 -2.08 -2.77
N GLN A 251 -6.11 -1.96 -3.96
CA GLN A 251 -6.51 -0.70 -4.56
C GLN A 251 -7.89 -0.25 -4.08
N ALA A 252 -8.86 -1.11 -4.10
CA ALA A 252 -10.22 -1.08 -3.56
C ALA A 252 -11.00 -2.32 -4.00
#